data_cf716de5c408cb6d6b902f90b6d57403
#
_entry.id   cf716de5c408cb6d6b902f90b6d57403
#
_cell.length_a   1.000
_cell.length_b   1.000
_cell.length_c   1.000
_cell.angle_alpha   90.00
_cell.angle_beta   90.00
_cell.angle_gamma   90.00
#
_symmetry.space_group_name_H-M   'P 1'
#
loop_
_entity.id
_entity.type
_entity.pdbx_description
1 polymer ?
#
loop_
_entity_poly.entity_id
_entity_poly.type
_entity_poly.pdbx_seq_one_letter_code
_entity_poly.pdbx_strand_id
1 'polypeptide(L)'
;MKIALFPYARTMRNGERHPKNYPWWPELVELLRAAGHTLVQLGVEGEDQLVEDFRVGLSYGDLCGVVRGVDTWIGVDSFGQHLGWSLGVRGIAIFGQSDPLIFGHPENLNLLKSRKYLRDKQFWLWEQCEAVDECWVTPAEIMSALDEHFM
;
A
#
# COMPACT_ATOMS: atom_id res chain seq x y z
N MET A 1 -3.35 1.06 17.21
CA MET A 1 -4.02 0.08 16.32
C MET A 1 -3.00 -0.95 15.84
N LYS A 2 -3.50 -2.12 15.45
CA LYS A 2 -2.72 -3.11 14.71
C LYS A 2 -2.96 -2.89 13.21
N ILE A 3 -1.89 -2.68 12.45
CA ILE A 3 -1.95 -2.29 11.04
C ILE A 3 -1.18 -3.29 10.19
N ALA A 4 -1.82 -3.81 9.14
CA ALA A 4 -1.14 -4.61 8.12
C ALA A 4 -0.58 -3.70 7.03
N LEU A 5 0.64 -3.99 6.58
CA LEU A 5 1.30 -3.27 5.50
C LEU A 5 1.38 -4.16 4.26
N PHE A 6 0.97 -3.62 3.12
CA PHE A 6 1.14 -4.22 1.79
C PHE A 6 1.99 -3.28 0.94
N PRO A 7 3.32 -3.26 1.15
CA PRO A 7 4.14 -2.16 0.65
C PRO A 7 4.48 -2.24 -0.83
N TYR A 8 4.41 -3.42 -1.46
CA TYR A 8 4.97 -3.58 -2.78
C TYR A 8 4.02 -4.21 -3.79
N ALA A 9 4.04 -3.70 -5.01
CA ALA A 9 3.49 -4.38 -6.17
C ALA A 9 4.44 -5.51 -6.60
N ARG A 10 3.98 -6.34 -7.54
CA ARG A 10 4.80 -7.45 -8.08
C ARG A 10 6.13 -6.95 -8.64
N THR A 11 7.16 -7.81 -8.62
CA THR A 11 8.43 -7.53 -9.28
C THR A 11 8.23 -7.39 -10.80
N MET A 12 8.81 -6.34 -11.39
CA MET A 12 8.76 -6.14 -12.83
C MET A 12 9.75 -7.04 -13.56
N ARG A 13 9.43 -7.34 -14.83
CA ARG A 13 10.24 -8.22 -15.68
C ARG A 13 11.65 -7.69 -15.95
N ASN A 14 11.81 -6.36 -15.99
CA ASN A 14 13.11 -5.72 -16.21
C ASN A 14 13.94 -5.57 -14.92
N GLY A 15 13.43 -6.02 -13.76
CA GLY A 15 14.10 -5.92 -12.47
C GLY A 15 14.12 -4.53 -11.85
N GLU A 16 13.51 -3.54 -12.49
CA GLU A 16 13.44 -2.18 -11.99
C GLU A 16 12.36 -2.01 -10.91
N ARG A 17 12.42 -0.90 -10.17
CA ARG A 17 11.40 -0.52 -9.19
C ARG A 17 10.04 -0.37 -9.88
N HIS A 18 9.02 -1.03 -9.35
CA HIS A 18 7.66 -0.86 -9.86
C HIS A 18 7.18 0.57 -9.62
N PRO A 19 6.65 1.28 -10.64
CA PRO A 19 6.17 2.65 -10.47
C PRO A 19 5.05 2.81 -9.44
N LYS A 20 4.36 1.74 -9.06
CA LYS A 20 3.34 1.73 -8.00
C LYS A 20 3.92 1.61 -6.60
N ASN A 21 5.22 1.35 -6.43
CA ASN A 21 5.84 1.21 -5.12
C ASN A 21 6.07 2.58 -4.49
N TYR A 22 5.50 2.79 -3.31
CA TYR A 22 5.65 4.00 -2.53
C TYR A 22 7.11 4.13 -2.05
N PRO A 23 7.78 5.28 -2.29
CA PRO A 23 9.22 5.38 -2.03
C PRO A 23 9.58 5.65 -0.57
N TRP A 24 8.64 6.14 0.26
CA TRP A 24 8.94 6.62 1.62
C TRP A 24 8.38 5.69 2.70
N TRP A 25 8.40 4.39 2.46
CA TRP A 25 7.99 3.40 3.45
C TRP A 25 8.79 3.46 4.76
N PRO A 26 10.14 3.59 4.73
CA PRO A 26 10.91 3.67 5.98
C PRO A 26 10.45 4.82 6.88
N GLU A 27 10.24 5.99 6.31
CA GLU A 27 9.79 7.18 7.06
C GLU A 27 8.35 6.99 7.59
N LEU A 28 7.48 6.40 6.80
CA LEU A 28 6.10 6.12 7.23
C LEU A 28 6.09 5.11 8.38
N VAL A 29 6.88 4.06 8.29
CA VAL A 29 7.00 3.03 9.35
C VAL A 29 7.48 3.66 10.66
N GLU A 30 8.45 4.57 10.61
CA GLU A 30 8.93 5.28 11.80
C GLU A 30 7.83 6.13 12.45
N LEU A 31 7.05 6.85 11.64
CA LEU A 31 5.92 7.65 12.15
C LEU A 31 4.83 6.77 12.77
N LEU A 32 4.49 5.66 12.12
CA LEU A 32 3.51 4.70 12.65
C LEU A 32 3.96 4.10 13.99
N ARG A 33 5.23 3.73 14.12
CA ARG A 33 5.80 3.22 15.36
C ARG A 33 5.80 4.28 16.46
N ALA A 34 6.21 5.50 16.13
CA ALA A 34 6.23 6.62 17.08
C ALA A 34 4.82 6.93 17.60
N ALA A 35 3.79 6.72 16.80
CA ALA A 35 2.40 6.87 17.21
C ALA A 35 1.86 5.67 18.03
N GLY A 36 2.67 4.64 18.26
CA GLY A 36 2.32 3.48 19.08
C GLY A 36 1.55 2.39 18.36
N HIS A 37 1.55 2.37 17.04
CA HIS A 37 0.89 1.32 16.28
C HIS A 37 1.73 0.03 16.22
N THR A 38 1.06 -1.11 16.21
CA THR A 38 1.67 -2.42 15.99
C THR A 38 1.56 -2.77 14.51
N LEU A 39 2.68 -3.15 13.89
CA LEU A 39 2.77 -3.34 12.44
C LEU A 39 3.06 -4.80 12.08
N VAL A 40 2.38 -5.31 11.07
CA VAL A 40 2.69 -6.59 10.41
C VAL A 40 2.81 -6.34 8.92
N GLN A 41 3.92 -6.75 8.33
CA GLN A 41 4.13 -6.65 6.89
C GLN A 41 3.75 -7.97 6.23
N LEU A 42 2.96 -7.89 5.19
CA LEU A 42 2.56 -9.04 4.38
C LEU A 42 3.15 -8.89 2.98
N GLY A 43 3.76 -9.94 2.48
CA GLY A 43 4.40 -9.89 1.18
C GLY A 43 4.89 -11.24 0.70
N VAL A 44 5.73 -11.20 -0.31
CA VAL A 44 6.36 -12.38 -0.90
C VAL A 44 7.86 -12.38 -0.62
N GLU A 45 8.47 -13.56 -0.72
CA GLU A 45 9.91 -13.72 -0.55
C GLU A 45 10.68 -12.83 -1.54
N GLY A 46 11.74 -12.19 -1.05
CA GLY A 46 12.58 -11.28 -1.85
C GLY A 46 12.19 -9.81 -1.75
N GLU A 47 11.05 -9.48 -1.14
CA GLU A 47 10.70 -8.09 -0.85
C GLU A 47 11.49 -7.54 0.34
N ASP A 48 11.72 -6.23 0.36
CA ASP A 48 12.43 -5.58 1.46
C ASP A 48 11.63 -5.67 2.76
N GLN A 49 12.27 -6.10 3.82
CA GLN A 49 11.68 -6.14 5.14
C GLN A 49 11.70 -4.74 5.77
N LEU A 50 10.53 -4.22 6.10
CA LEU A 50 10.36 -2.91 6.72
C LEU A 50 10.11 -2.98 8.22
N VAL A 51 9.52 -4.08 8.69
CA VAL A 51 9.16 -4.30 10.10
C VAL A 51 9.56 -5.70 10.53
N GLU A 52 9.69 -5.92 11.84
CA GLU A 52 10.13 -7.20 12.40
C GLU A 52 9.14 -8.33 12.12
N ASP A 53 7.84 -8.06 12.27
CA ASP A 53 6.79 -9.03 11.93
C ASP A 53 6.53 -8.99 10.41
N PHE A 54 7.40 -9.66 9.68
CA PHE A 54 7.32 -9.79 8.23
C PHE A 54 6.97 -11.22 7.85
N ARG A 55 5.78 -11.42 7.31
CA ARG A 55 5.26 -12.75 6.96
C ARG A 55 5.21 -12.93 5.45
N VAL A 56 5.87 -13.96 4.98
CA VAL A 56 5.96 -14.35 3.56
C VAL A 56 5.48 -15.77 3.38
N GLY A 57 5.03 -16.10 2.18
CA GLY A 57 4.66 -17.48 1.84
C GLY A 57 3.44 -18.01 2.58
N LEU A 58 2.59 -17.14 3.10
CA LEU A 58 1.35 -17.55 3.75
C LEU A 58 0.38 -18.18 2.74
N SER A 59 -0.35 -19.21 3.17
CA SER A 59 -1.51 -19.68 2.43
C SER A 59 -2.57 -18.56 2.33
N TYR A 60 -3.45 -18.64 1.35
CA TYR A 60 -4.54 -17.68 1.24
C TYR A 60 -5.39 -17.60 2.51
N GLY A 61 -5.70 -18.76 3.12
CA GLY A 61 -6.46 -18.81 4.36
C GLY A 61 -5.76 -18.11 5.52
N ASP A 62 -4.45 -18.35 5.69
CA ASP A 62 -3.65 -17.70 6.74
C ASP A 62 -3.55 -16.20 6.50
N LEU A 63 -3.37 -15.79 5.25
CA LEU A 63 -3.34 -14.38 4.86
C LEU A 63 -4.65 -13.67 5.22
N CYS A 64 -5.79 -14.28 4.87
CA CYS A 64 -7.11 -13.78 5.27
C CYS A 64 -7.25 -13.67 6.80
N GLY A 65 -6.73 -14.65 7.54
CA GLY A 65 -6.74 -14.63 9.00
C GLY A 65 -5.99 -13.46 9.58
N VAL A 66 -4.80 -13.15 9.03
CA VAL A 66 -4.01 -11.98 9.46
C VAL A 66 -4.77 -10.70 9.18
N VAL A 67 -5.33 -10.54 7.98
CA VAL A 67 -6.05 -9.31 7.59
C VAL A 67 -7.31 -9.11 8.44
N ARG A 68 -8.05 -10.17 8.75
CA ARG A 68 -9.21 -10.08 9.65
C ARG A 68 -8.81 -9.72 11.09
N GLY A 69 -7.58 -9.99 11.49
CA GLY A 69 -7.08 -9.73 12.84
C GLY A 69 -6.44 -8.36 13.05
N VAL A 70 -6.41 -7.50 12.02
CA VAL A 70 -5.90 -6.13 12.15
C VAL A 70 -7.04 -5.11 12.16
N ASP A 71 -6.76 -3.94 12.69
CA ASP A 71 -7.74 -2.84 12.72
C ASP A 71 -7.89 -2.17 11.35
N THR A 72 -6.79 -2.07 10.62
CA THR A 72 -6.75 -1.50 9.28
C THR A 72 -5.50 -1.98 8.53
N TRP A 73 -5.36 -1.57 7.28
CA TRP A 73 -4.18 -1.84 6.47
C TRP A 73 -3.77 -0.58 5.69
N ILE A 74 -2.50 -0.51 5.33
CA ILE A 74 -1.95 0.53 4.44
C ILE A 74 -1.16 -0.18 3.34
N GLY A 75 -1.45 0.15 2.10
CA GLY A 75 -0.77 -0.50 0.97
C GLY A 75 -0.82 0.33 -0.30
N VAL A 76 -0.09 -0.13 -1.30
CA VAL A 76 -0.11 0.45 -2.64
C VAL A 76 -1.24 -0.16 -3.49
N ASP A 77 -1.43 0.31 -4.70
CA ASP A 77 -2.36 -0.26 -5.68
C ASP A 77 -1.86 -1.64 -6.12
N SER A 78 -2.26 -2.67 -5.39
CA SER A 78 -1.80 -4.05 -5.55
C SER A 78 -2.81 -5.01 -4.92
N PHE A 79 -2.45 -6.27 -4.80
CA PHE A 79 -3.29 -7.33 -4.25
C PHE A 79 -3.90 -7.01 -2.88
N GLY A 80 -3.12 -6.36 -2.00
CA GLY A 80 -3.55 -6.10 -0.62
C GLY A 80 -4.82 -5.27 -0.49
N GLN A 81 -5.00 -4.26 -1.35
CA GLN A 81 -6.21 -3.45 -1.31
C GLN A 81 -7.47 -4.24 -1.69
N HIS A 82 -7.33 -5.17 -2.63
CA HIS A 82 -8.44 -6.03 -3.04
C HIS A 82 -8.78 -7.06 -1.97
N LEU A 83 -7.77 -7.63 -1.34
CA LEU A 83 -7.96 -8.57 -0.24
C LEU A 83 -8.65 -7.89 0.95
N GLY A 84 -8.15 -6.75 1.41
CA GLY A 84 -8.74 -6.00 2.51
C GLY A 84 -10.21 -5.67 2.23
N TRP A 85 -10.49 -5.14 1.05
CA TRP A 85 -11.85 -4.84 0.62
C TRP A 85 -12.75 -6.09 0.62
N SER A 86 -12.28 -7.20 0.05
CA SER A 86 -13.06 -8.44 -0.04
C SER A 86 -13.40 -9.04 1.34
N LEU A 87 -12.59 -8.76 2.35
CA LEU A 87 -12.78 -9.20 3.73
C LEU A 87 -13.54 -8.18 4.59
N GLY A 88 -13.94 -7.06 4.02
CA GLY A 88 -14.64 -6.00 4.74
C GLY A 88 -13.76 -5.19 5.70
N VAL A 89 -12.45 -5.28 5.56
CA VAL A 89 -11.49 -4.50 6.35
C VAL A 89 -11.11 -3.25 5.57
N ARG A 90 -11.59 -2.11 6.02
CA ARG A 90 -11.29 -0.81 5.40
C ARG A 90 -9.83 -0.43 5.65
N GLY A 91 -9.16 0.12 4.63
CA GLY A 91 -7.78 0.55 4.75
C GLY A 91 -7.44 1.74 3.87
N ILE A 92 -6.15 2.06 3.84
CA ILE A 92 -5.59 3.15 3.03
C ILE A 92 -4.85 2.56 1.84
N ALA A 93 -5.29 2.91 0.65
CA ALA A 93 -4.59 2.59 -0.60
C ALA A 93 -3.88 3.84 -1.12
N ILE A 94 -2.57 3.74 -1.35
CA ILE A 94 -1.73 4.84 -1.80
C ILE A 94 -1.55 4.74 -3.31
N PHE A 95 -2.01 5.76 -4.02
CA PHE A 95 -1.93 5.85 -5.47
C PHE A 95 -0.97 6.95 -5.89
N GLY A 96 -0.28 6.74 -7.00
CA GLY A 96 0.60 7.74 -7.61
C GLY A 96 0.23 8.01 -9.06
N GLN A 97 0.52 7.06 -9.95
CA GLN A 97 0.27 7.17 -11.39
C GLN A 97 -0.91 6.33 -11.88
N SER A 98 -1.39 5.39 -11.07
CA SER A 98 -2.63 4.64 -11.37
C SER A 98 -3.85 5.39 -10.84
N ASP A 99 -4.97 5.25 -11.56
CA ASP A 99 -6.19 6.00 -11.27
C ASP A 99 -7.04 5.26 -10.23
N PRO A 100 -7.24 5.84 -9.04
CA PRO A 100 -8.07 5.21 -8.00
C PRO A 100 -9.54 5.09 -8.41
N LEU A 101 -10.03 5.89 -9.35
CA LEU A 101 -11.39 5.76 -9.87
C LEU A 101 -11.56 4.51 -10.73
N ILE A 102 -10.46 3.96 -11.26
CA ILE A 102 -10.45 2.72 -12.06
C ILE A 102 -10.12 1.51 -11.17
N PHE A 103 -9.05 1.62 -10.37
CA PHE A 103 -8.47 0.47 -9.65
C PHE A 103 -8.76 0.45 -8.16
N GLY A 104 -9.17 1.57 -7.58
CA GLY A 104 -9.51 1.66 -6.16
C GLY A 104 -10.91 1.15 -5.85
N HIS A 105 -11.15 0.89 -4.58
CA HIS A 105 -12.49 0.58 -4.06
C HIS A 105 -13.01 1.80 -3.30
N PRO A 106 -14.23 2.28 -3.58
CA PRO A 106 -14.77 3.48 -2.91
C PRO A 106 -14.87 3.37 -1.39
N GLU A 107 -14.98 2.14 -0.87
CA GLU A 107 -15.07 1.88 0.57
C GLU A 107 -13.74 2.10 1.29
N ASN A 108 -12.62 2.00 0.58
CA ASN A 108 -11.30 2.31 1.11
C ASN A 108 -11.00 3.80 1.06
N LEU A 109 -10.04 4.23 1.84
CA LEU A 109 -9.49 5.58 1.71
C LEU A 109 -8.40 5.55 0.65
N ASN A 110 -8.71 6.07 -0.53
CA ASN A 110 -7.76 6.12 -1.65
C ASN A 110 -7.04 7.48 -1.64
N LEU A 111 -5.73 7.45 -1.37
CA LEU A 111 -4.92 8.66 -1.33
C LEU A 111 -4.22 8.89 -2.67
N LEU A 112 -4.49 10.01 -3.28
CA LEU A 112 -3.86 10.45 -4.52
C LEU A 112 -3.45 11.92 -4.35
N LYS A 113 -2.18 12.22 -4.60
CA LYS A 113 -1.67 13.59 -4.47
C LYS A 113 -2.33 14.53 -5.47
N SER A 114 -2.39 14.14 -6.75
CA SER A 114 -3.02 14.92 -7.80
C SER A 114 -3.27 14.06 -9.04
N ARG A 115 -4.39 14.29 -9.68
CA ARG A 115 -4.71 13.63 -10.95
C ARG A 115 -3.77 14.02 -12.10
N LYS A 116 -3.03 15.11 -11.97
CA LYS A 116 -2.06 15.54 -12.99
C LYS A 116 -0.89 14.56 -13.17
N TYR A 117 -0.64 13.69 -12.16
CA TYR A 117 0.43 12.69 -12.23
C TYR A 117 -0.04 11.36 -12.81
N LEU A 118 -1.33 11.19 -13.06
CA LEU A 118 -1.84 9.94 -13.63
C LEU A 118 -1.24 9.70 -15.01
N ARG A 119 -0.78 8.48 -15.25
CA ARG A 119 -0.29 8.11 -16.57
C ARG A 119 -1.45 8.03 -17.57
N ASP A 120 -1.19 8.39 -18.83
CA ASP A 120 -2.23 8.47 -19.87
C ASP A 120 -2.85 7.10 -20.18
N LYS A 121 -2.02 6.09 -20.30
CA LYS A 121 -2.45 4.72 -20.64
C LYS A 121 -2.51 3.85 -19.39
N GLN A 122 -3.61 3.90 -18.67
CA GLN A 122 -3.79 3.21 -17.38
C GLN A 122 -3.67 1.68 -17.47
N PHE A 123 -3.98 1.09 -18.60
CA PHE A 123 -3.92 -0.37 -18.80
C PHE A 123 -2.67 -0.84 -19.55
N TRP A 124 -1.69 0.03 -19.76
CA TRP A 124 -0.48 -0.27 -20.46
C TRP A 124 0.57 -0.96 -19.58
N LEU A 125 1.65 -1.47 -20.21
CA LEU A 125 2.73 -2.15 -19.50
C LEU A 125 3.45 -1.18 -18.54
N TRP A 126 3.63 -1.60 -17.30
CA TRP A 126 4.33 -0.81 -16.30
C TRP A 126 5.82 -0.70 -16.56
N GLU A 127 6.41 -1.69 -17.28
CA GLU A 127 7.81 -1.66 -17.70
C GLU A 127 8.13 -0.49 -18.64
N GLN A 128 7.11 0.11 -19.25
CA GLN A 128 7.23 1.30 -20.09
C GLN A 128 6.84 2.61 -19.36
N CYS A 129 6.63 2.52 -18.07
CA CYS A 129 6.29 3.66 -17.22
C CYS A 129 7.45 3.97 -16.28
N GLU A 130 7.87 5.22 -16.25
CA GLU A 130 8.94 5.67 -15.36
C GLU A 130 8.42 5.87 -13.94
N ALA A 131 9.18 5.39 -12.94
CA ALA A 131 8.90 5.65 -11.54
C ALA A 131 9.29 7.09 -11.22
N VAL A 132 8.37 7.88 -10.62
CA VAL A 132 8.62 9.24 -10.19
C VAL A 132 8.26 9.42 -8.73
N ASP A 133 8.96 10.29 -8.01
CA ASP A 133 8.72 10.50 -6.59
C ASP A 133 7.71 11.63 -6.31
N GLU A 134 7.55 12.55 -7.24
CA GLU A 134 6.69 13.73 -7.10
C GLU A 134 5.20 13.39 -7.04
N CYS A 135 4.80 12.21 -7.51
CA CYS A 135 3.39 11.81 -7.58
C CYS A 135 2.79 11.36 -6.24
N TRP A 136 3.59 11.23 -5.19
CA TRP A 136 3.18 10.61 -3.94
C TRP A 136 2.81 11.61 -2.85
N VAL A 137 1.78 11.28 -2.08
CA VAL A 137 1.50 11.95 -0.80
C VAL A 137 2.66 11.68 0.17
N THR A 138 2.92 12.63 1.06
CA THR A 138 3.99 12.48 2.06
C THR A 138 3.59 11.51 3.18
N PRO A 139 4.57 10.93 3.92
CA PRO A 139 4.27 10.13 5.10
C PRO A 139 3.41 10.89 6.14
N ALA A 140 3.67 12.19 6.34
CA ALA A 140 2.89 13.01 7.25
C ALA A 140 1.43 13.16 6.80
N GLU A 141 1.17 13.28 5.50
CA GLU A 141 -0.20 13.33 4.96
C GLU A 141 -0.92 11.99 5.17
N ILE A 142 -0.22 10.86 5.04
CA ILE A 142 -0.79 9.54 5.32
C ILE A 142 -1.14 9.42 6.81
N MET A 143 -0.26 9.87 7.71
CA MET A 143 -0.54 9.89 9.15
C MET A 143 -1.76 10.73 9.48
N SER A 144 -1.87 11.92 8.90
CA SER A 144 -3.05 12.80 9.10
C SER A 144 -4.32 12.12 8.62
N ALA A 145 -4.28 11.46 7.47
CA ALA A 145 -5.43 10.73 6.93
C ALA A 145 -5.81 9.54 7.83
N LEU A 146 -4.82 8.83 8.38
CA LEU A 146 -5.06 7.74 9.32
C LEU A 146 -5.77 8.25 10.58
N ASP A 147 -5.28 9.32 11.17
CA ASP A 147 -5.87 9.92 12.37
C ASP A 147 -7.29 10.42 12.11
N GLU A 148 -7.51 11.09 11.00
CA GLU A 148 -8.81 11.69 10.66
C GLU A 148 -9.89 10.64 10.36
N HIS A 149 -9.53 9.53 9.71
CA HIS A 149 -10.51 8.59 9.17
C HIS A 149 -10.62 7.25 9.91
N PHE A 150 -9.65 6.92 10.77
CA PHE A 150 -9.58 5.61 11.44
C PHE A 150 -9.42 5.68 12.96
N MET A 151 -9.11 6.86 13.49
CA MET A 151 -8.91 7.06 14.94
C MET A 151 -10.15 7.62 15.62
#